data_147567933b50029aaf7eb6a132e2ac9e
#
_entry.id   147567933b50029aaf7eb6a132e2ac9e
#
_cell.length_a   1.000
_cell.length_b   1.000
_cell.length_c   1.000
_cell.angle_alpha   90.00
_cell.angle_beta   90.00
_cell.angle_gamma   90.00
#
_symmetry.space_group_name_H-M   'P 1'
#
loop_
_entity.id
_entity.type
_entity.pdbx_description
1 polymer ?
#
loop_
_entity_poly.entity_id
_entity_poly.type
_entity_poly.pdbx_seq_one_letter_code
_entity_poly.pdbx_strand_id
1 'polypeptide(L)'
;MLRLVPVSLREAAAALGAPRWKVVMAVVYRSARVGVLTGILLAVARISGETAPLLFTALNNQFWSTSMDKPIANLPVVIFQFAMSPYEDWQRLAWAGALLITFGVLALNIIARLLSRSRK
;
A
#
# COMPACT_ATOMS: atom_id res chain seq x y z
N MET A 1 -4.63 1.19 -15.49
CA MET A 1 -5.82 0.34 -15.25
C MET A 1 -7.08 0.84 -15.95
N LEU A 2 -7.50 2.10 -15.80
CA LEU A 2 -8.70 2.61 -16.48
C LEU A 2 -8.64 2.56 -18.02
N ARG A 3 -7.44 2.66 -18.62
CA ARG A 3 -7.23 2.52 -20.07
C ARG A 3 -7.30 1.09 -20.60
N LEU A 4 -7.25 0.09 -19.71
CA LEU A 4 -7.35 -1.33 -20.07
C LEU A 4 -8.79 -1.81 -20.22
N VAL A 5 -9.77 -0.97 -19.87
CA VAL A 5 -11.19 -1.30 -20.09
C VAL A 5 -11.46 -1.30 -21.59
N PRO A 6 -11.99 -2.38 -22.17
CA PRO A 6 -12.26 -2.49 -23.60
C PRO A 6 -13.13 -1.34 -24.13
N VAL A 7 -12.74 -0.79 -25.27
CA VAL A 7 -13.46 0.34 -25.90
C VAL A 7 -14.90 -0.07 -26.25
N SER A 8 -15.08 -1.32 -26.68
CA SER A 8 -16.41 -1.88 -27.01
C SER A 8 -17.43 -1.77 -25.86
N LEU A 9 -16.99 -1.92 -24.63
CA LEU A 9 -17.85 -1.79 -23.45
C LEU A 9 -18.31 -0.33 -23.22
N ARG A 10 -17.45 0.62 -23.56
CA ARG A 10 -17.75 2.06 -23.48
C ARG A 10 -18.68 2.49 -24.60
N GLU A 11 -18.43 1.98 -25.81
CA GLU A 11 -19.26 2.25 -26.99
C GLU A 11 -20.66 1.65 -26.84
N ALA A 12 -20.78 0.42 -26.33
CA ALA A 12 -22.07 -0.21 -26.06
C ALA A 12 -22.90 0.61 -25.04
N ALA A 13 -22.27 1.11 -23.99
CA ALA A 13 -22.95 1.96 -23.02
C ALA A 13 -23.36 3.32 -23.60
N ALA A 14 -22.55 3.89 -24.50
CA ALA A 14 -22.88 5.12 -25.21
C ALA A 14 -24.00 4.91 -26.21
N ALA A 15 -24.02 3.78 -26.92
CA ALA A 15 -25.10 3.41 -27.86
C ALA A 15 -26.46 3.27 -27.16
N LEU A 16 -26.48 2.87 -25.87
CA LEU A 16 -27.67 2.85 -25.03
C LEU A 16 -28.10 4.24 -24.53
N GLY A 17 -27.46 5.32 -24.99
CA GLY A 17 -27.81 6.69 -24.61
C GLY A 17 -27.31 7.12 -23.25
N ALA A 18 -26.39 6.38 -22.63
CA ALA A 18 -25.86 6.75 -21.32
C ALA A 18 -24.98 8.02 -21.40
N PRO A 19 -25.19 9.03 -20.54
CA PRO A 19 -24.36 10.21 -20.50
C PRO A 19 -22.92 9.84 -20.10
N ARG A 20 -21.92 10.58 -20.58
CA ARG A 20 -20.49 10.27 -20.39
C ARG A 20 -20.07 10.01 -18.94
N TRP A 21 -20.57 10.79 -17.99
CA TRP A 21 -20.28 10.61 -16.58
C TRP A 21 -20.78 9.25 -16.04
N LYS A 22 -21.95 8.79 -16.53
CA LYS A 22 -22.55 7.50 -16.13
C LYS A 22 -21.77 6.34 -16.72
N VAL A 23 -21.29 6.46 -17.96
CA VAL A 23 -20.40 5.46 -18.58
C VAL A 23 -19.12 5.32 -17.77
N VAL A 24 -18.51 6.43 -17.35
CA VAL A 24 -17.29 6.39 -16.54
C VAL A 24 -17.51 5.73 -15.17
N MET A 25 -18.53 6.17 -14.43
CA MET A 25 -18.78 5.71 -13.07
C MET A 25 -19.34 4.27 -13.02
N ALA A 26 -20.32 3.95 -13.86
CA ALA A 26 -21.00 2.66 -13.79
C ALA A 26 -20.31 1.56 -14.59
N VAL A 27 -19.65 1.89 -15.71
CA VAL A 27 -19.04 0.90 -16.58
C VAL A 27 -17.53 0.84 -16.38
N VAL A 28 -16.83 1.95 -16.59
CA VAL A 28 -15.36 1.97 -16.57
C VAL A 28 -14.81 1.70 -15.16
N TYR A 29 -15.30 2.43 -14.18
CA TYR A 29 -14.82 2.28 -12.79
C TYR A 29 -15.18 0.91 -12.22
N ARG A 30 -16.40 0.43 -12.48
CA ARG A 30 -16.86 -0.88 -12.00
C ARG A 30 -16.06 -2.03 -12.62
N SER A 31 -15.69 -1.92 -13.91
CA SER A 31 -14.84 -2.92 -14.59
C SER A 31 -13.38 -2.86 -14.11
N ALA A 32 -12.87 -1.66 -13.81
CA ALA A 32 -11.48 -1.46 -13.42
C ALA A 32 -11.23 -1.64 -11.91
N ARG A 33 -12.27 -1.75 -11.07
CA ARG A 33 -12.14 -1.74 -9.60
C ARG A 33 -11.14 -2.73 -9.03
N VAL A 34 -11.07 -3.95 -9.58
CA VAL A 34 -10.13 -4.99 -9.12
C VAL A 34 -8.70 -4.56 -9.39
N GLY A 35 -8.45 -4.01 -10.57
CA GLY A 35 -7.12 -3.49 -10.94
C GLY A 35 -6.71 -2.27 -10.10
N VAL A 36 -7.65 -1.36 -9.82
CA VAL A 36 -7.41 -0.19 -8.96
C VAL A 36 -7.08 -0.64 -7.54
N LEU A 37 -7.85 -1.59 -6.98
CA LEU A 37 -7.58 -2.15 -5.66
C LEU A 37 -6.20 -2.82 -5.60
N THR A 38 -5.85 -3.60 -6.61
CA THR A 38 -4.52 -4.23 -6.71
C THR A 38 -3.40 -3.17 -6.76
N GLY A 39 -3.61 -2.07 -7.49
CA GLY A 39 -2.67 -0.95 -7.54
C GLY A 39 -2.48 -0.27 -6.19
N ILE A 40 -3.56 -0.03 -5.45
CA ILE A 40 -3.51 0.54 -4.09
C ILE A 40 -2.75 -0.39 -3.14
N LEU A 41 -3.04 -1.70 -3.17
CA LEU A 41 -2.35 -2.67 -2.33
C LEU A 41 -0.86 -2.75 -2.62
N LEU A 42 -0.49 -2.70 -3.91
CA LEU A 42 0.91 -2.68 -4.32
C LEU A 42 1.63 -1.41 -3.83
N ALA A 43 0.95 -0.26 -3.90
CA ALA A 43 1.47 1.01 -3.38
C ALA A 43 1.68 0.95 -1.85
N VAL A 44 0.70 0.44 -1.11
CA VAL A 44 0.81 0.27 0.36
C VAL A 44 1.96 -0.68 0.71
N ALA A 45 2.07 -1.82 0.02
CA ALA A 45 3.17 -2.77 0.23
C ALA A 45 4.54 -2.12 -0.03
N ARG A 46 4.65 -1.28 -1.06
CA ARG A 46 5.88 -0.56 -1.37
C ARG A 46 6.23 0.47 -0.29
N ILE A 47 5.27 1.29 0.12
CA ILE A 47 5.46 2.33 1.15
C ILE A 47 5.84 1.71 2.49
N SER A 48 5.27 0.56 2.84
CA SER A 48 5.56 -0.13 4.11
C SER A 48 7.02 -0.56 4.27
N GLY A 49 7.75 -0.76 3.16
CA GLY A 49 9.17 -1.13 3.17
C GLY A 49 10.12 0.02 2.82
N GLU A 50 9.63 1.26 2.71
CA GLU A 50 10.45 2.39 2.27
C GLU A 50 11.34 2.90 3.41
N THR A 51 12.62 2.55 3.36
CA THR A 51 13.59 2.90 4.41
C THR A 51 14.50 4.07 4.01
N ALA A 52 14.98 4.09 2.76
CA ALA A 52 16.03 5.01 2.32
C ALA A 52 15.68 6.50 2.45
N PRO A 53 14.57 7.02 1.93
CA PRO A 53 14.24 8.43 2.09
C PRO A 53 13.91 8.78 3.54
N LEU A 54 13.26 7.87 4.28
CA LEU A 54 12.86 8.10 5.67
C LEU A 54 14.05 8.12 6.63
N LEU A 55 15.15 7.44 6.31
CA LEU A 55 16.38 7.48 7.10
C LEU A 55 16.94 8.90 7.22
N PHE A 56 16.82 9.69 6.17
CA PHE A 56 17.34 11.07 6.13
C PHE A 56 16.31 12.12 6.55
N THR A 57 15.02 11.85 6.41
CA THR A 57 13.97 12.86 6.63
C THR A 57 13.23 12.68 7.96
N ALA A 58 13.02 11.45 8.42
CA ALA A 58 12.26 11.19 9.63
C ALA A 58 13.09 11.27 10.93
N LEU A 59 14.42 11.22 10.84
CA LEU A 59 15.39 11.37 11.95
C LEU A 59 15.11 10.54 13.20
N ASN A 60 14.41 9.45 13.11
CA ASN A 60 14.00 8.50 14.14
C ASN A 60 13.92 9.06 15.57
N ASN A 61 12.80 8.87 16.25
CA ASN A 61 12.61 9.26 17.66
C ASN A 61 12.17 8.03 18.46
N GLN A 62 12.87 7.72 19.54
CA GLN A 62 12.53 6.60 20.44
C GLN A 62 11.37 6.93 21.39
N PHE A 63 11.00 8.20 21.51
CA PHE A 63 9.92 8.63 22.38
C PHE A 63 8.62 8.84 21.59
N TRP A 64 7.51 8.51 22.21
CA TRP A 64 6.19 8.77 21.64
C TRP A 64 5.97 10.27 21.45
N SER A 65 5.78 10.72 20.23
CA SER A 65 5.50 12.10 19.89
C SER A 65 4.36 12.16 18.89
N THR A 66 3.38 13.01 19.17
CA THR A 66 2.26 13.32 18.26
C THR A 66 2.46 14.63 17.50
N SER A 67 3.57 15.33 17.75
CA SER A 67 3.92 16.58 17.05
C SER A 67 4.45 16.28 15.65
N MET A 68 3.87 16.94 14.64
CA MET A 68 4.34 16.81 13.24
C MET A 68 5.70 17.49 12.98
N ASP A 69 6.11 18.41 13.85
CA ASP A 69 7.40 19.13 13.74
C ASP A 69 8.59 18.40 14.37
N LYS A 70 8.36 17.23 14.95
CA LYS A 70 9.40 16.43 15.61
C LYS A 70 9.66 15.13 14.84
N PRO A 71 10.89 14.57 14.97
CA PRO A 71 11.19 13.26 14.42
C PRO A 71 10.17 12.22 14.88
N ILE A 72 9.70 11.40 13.96
CA ILE A 72 8.70 10.34 14.23
C ILE A 72 9.39 8.98 14.13
N ALA A 73 9.05 8.08 15.06
CA ALA A 73 9.51 6.69 15.01
C ALA A 73 9.00 6.00 13.75
N ASN A 74 9.91 5.37 13.01
CA ASN A 74 9.57 4.62 11.81
C ASN A 74 10.19 3.22 11.89
N LEU A 75 9.36 2.20 11.81
CA LEU A 75 9.79 0.83 12.01
C LEU A 75 10.89 0.38 11.01
N PRO A 76 10.82 0.67 9.69
CA PRO A 76 11.91 0.35 8.77
C PRO A 76 13.26 1.00 9.13
N VAL A 77 13.24 2.23 9.63
CA VAL A 77 14.45 2.96 10.05
C VAL A 77 15.04 2.34 11.31
N VAL A 78 14.20 1.96 12.28
CA VAL A 78 14.64 1.26 13.51
C VAL A 78 15.25 -0.11 13.18
N ILE A 79 14.62 -0.87 12.26
CA ILE A 79 15.17 -2.15 11.80
C ILE A 79 16.56 -1.95 11.19
N PHE A 80 16.73 -0.94 10.34
CA PHE A 80 18.02 -0.64 9.73
C PHE A 80 19.08 -0.30 10.79
N GLN A 81 18.77 0.57 11.75
CA GLN A 81 19.68 0.95 12.83
C GLN A 81 20.08 -0.25 13.70
N PHE A 82 19.14 -1.12 14.01
CA PHE A 82 19.40 -2.33 14.81
C PHE A 82 20.19 -3.38 14.03
N ALA A 83 19.93 -3.51 12.72
CA ALA A 83 20.68 -4.43 11.86
C ALA A 83 22.15 -4.02 11.72
N MET A 84 22.45 -2.72 11.77
CA MET A 84 23.81 -2.18 11.70
C MET A 84 24.52 -2.15 13.05
N SER A 85 23.83 -2.54 14.12
CA SER A 85 24.41 -2.58 15.47
C SER A 85 25.41 -3.73 15.63
N PRO A 86 26.50 -3.55 16.38
CA PRO A 86 27.45 -4.63 16.70
C PRO A 86 26.90 -5.64 17.73
N TYR A 87 25.77 -5.39 18.35
CA TYR A 87 25.18 -6.25 19.38
C TYR A 87 24.22 -7.27 18.76
N GLU A 88 24.46 -8.56 19.03
CA GLU A 88 23.64 -9.66 18.48
C GLU A 88 22.15 -9.58 18.89
N ASP A 89 21.88 -9.15 20.12
CA ASP A 89 20.49 -9.01 20.60
C ASP A 89 19.70 -7.96 19.79
N TRP A 90 20.33 -6.90 19.37
CA TRP A 90 19.72 -5.87 18.54
C TRP A 90 19.50 -6.35 17.11
N GLN A 91 20.43 -7.14 16.57
CA GLN A 91 20.26 -7.78 15.28
C GLN A 91 19.08 -8.77 15.29
N ARG A 92 18.91 -9.53 16.38
CA ARG A 92 17.73 -10.41 16.54
C ARG A 92 16.42 -9.62 16.57
N LEU A 93 16.38 -8.46 17.23
CA LEU A 93 15.24 -7.56 17.20
C LEU A 93 14.97 -7.00 15.81
N ALA A 94 16.02 -6.70 15.02
CA ALA A 94 15.87 -6.27 13.63
C ALA A 94 15.21 -7.37 12.77
N TRP A 95 15.62 -8.63 12.93
CA TRP A 95 14.98 -9.77 12.25
C TRP A 95 13.52 -9.94 12.64
N ALA A 96 13.19 -9.80 13.92
CA ALA A 96 11.81 -9.84 14.41
C ALA A 96 10.96 -8.72 13.82
N GLY A 97 11.51 -7.50 13.74
CA GLY A 97 10.84 -6.35 13.11
C GLY A 97 10.60 -6.54 11.62
N ALA A 98 11.58 -7.06 10.88
CA ALA A 98 11.45 -7.38 9.46
C ALA A 98 10.37 -8.44 9.21
N LEU A 99 10.31 -9.46 10.05
CA LEU A 99 9.30 -10.51 10.01
C LEU A 99 7.91 -9.94 10.28
N LEU A 100 7.79 -9.04 11.24
CA LEU A 100 6.53 -8.37 11.60
C LEU A 100 5.98 -7.57 10.42
N ILE A 101 6.81 -6.75 9.75
CA ILE A 101 6.41 -5.99 8.56
C ILE A 101 5.95 -6.94 7.46
N THR A 102 6.73 -7.99 7.19
CA THR A 102 6.44 -8.94 6.13
C THR A 102 5.09 -9.63 6.35
N PHE A 103 4.84 -10.14 7.56
CA PHE A 103 3.55 -10.73 7.89
C PHE A 103 2.40 -9.72 7.88
N GLY A 104 2.63 -8.50 8.37
CA GLY A 104 1.63 -7.44 8.35
C GLY A 104 1.18 -7.10 6.92
N VAL A 105 2.13 -6.89 6.02
CA VAL A 105 1.86 -6.60 4.61
C VAL A 105 1.20 -7.81 3.93
N LEU A 106 1.66 -9.03 4.21
CA LEU A 106 1.07 -10.24 3.65
C LEU A 106 -0.38 -10.42 4.11
N ALA A 107 -0.66 -10.27 5.40
CA ALA A 107 -2.00 -10.35 5.96
C ALA A 107 -2.94 -9.31 5.33
N LEU A 108 -2.48 -8.06 5.21
CA LEU A 108 -3.23 -6.98 4.59
C LEU A 108 -3.56 -7.30 3.12
N ASN A 109 -2.61 -7.84 2.36
CA ASN A 109 -2.81 -8.27 0.98
C ASN A 109 -3.84 -9.41 0.87
N ILE A 110 -3.76 -10.41 1.75
CA ILE A 110 -4.70 -11.55 1.77
C ILE A 110 -6.11 -11.04 2.08
N ILE A 111 -6.28 -10.25 3.15
CA ILE A 111 -7.58 -9.70 3.55
C ILE A 111 -8.20 -8.90 2.41
N ALA A 112 -7.44 -8.02 1.78
CA ALA A 112 -7.94 -7.21 0.68
C ALA A 112 -8.34 -8.05 -0.54
N ARG A 113 -7.61 -9.12 -0.86
CA ARG A 113 -7.97 -10.06 -1.93
C ARG A 113 -9.25 -10.85 -1.61
N LEU A 114 -9.41 -11.29 -0.37
CA LEU A 114 -10.61 -12.00 0.08
C LEU A 114 -11.84 -11.11 -0.01
N LEU A 115 -11.75 -9.87 0.48
CA LEU A 115 -12.82 -8.87 0.37
C LEU A 115 -13.17 -8.53 -1.08
N SER A 116 -12.18 -8.48 -1.96
CA SER A 116 -12.40 -8.25 -3.38
C SER A 116 -13.10 -9.44 -4.07
N ARG A 117 -12.84 -10.68 -3.62
CA ARG A 117 -13.44 -11.90 -4.16
C ARG A 117 -14.90 -12.10 -3.71
N SER A 118 -15.20 -11.72 -2.48
CA SER A 118 -16.55 -11.88 -1.88
C SER A 118 -17.62 -10.99 -2.52
N ARG A 119 -17.25 -10.03 -3.36
CA ARG A 119 -18.19 -9.10 -4.04
C ARG A 119 -18.43 -9.44 -5.52
N LYS A 120 -18.11 -10.65 -5.94
CA LYS A 120 -18.56 -11.22 -7.22
C LYS A 120 -19.82 -12.02 -7.01
#